data_737fc33fc6f6725186aa2c9c18ab3b30
#
_entry.id   737fc33fc6f6725186aa2c9c18ab3b30
#
_cell.length_a   1.000
_cell.length_b   1.000
_cell.length_c   1.000
_cell.angle_alpha   90.00
_cell.angle_beta   90.00
_cell.angle_gamma   90.00
#
_symmetry.space_group_name_H-M   'P 1'
#
loop_
_entity.id
_entity.type
_entity.pdbx_description
1 polymer ?
#
loop_
_entity_poly.entity_id
_entity_poly.type
_entity_poly.pdbx_seq_one_letter_code
_entity_poly.pdbx_strand_id
1 'polypeptide(L)'
;GIAIAQIILYLEINKIINPKLVAKFTIFTLKEAWKKSKSNKAIKDKTKKQVKDIATDLIKLYAQRKSQEGFAFSPDNYMQTELEASFIYEDTPDQGKATEDVKRDMEKPSPMDRLVCGDVGFGKTEIAIRAAFKSCCDGKQAAVLVPTTILAYQHYKTFGERLKDFPVTVDFVNRFKSSKEKKETLSKLAEGKIDIIIGTHALLSKDVKFKDLGVMIIDEEQ
;
A
#
# COMPACT_ATOMS: atom_id res chain seq x y z
N GLY A 1 9.53 8.75 -21.06
CA GLY A 1 9.17 9.07 -19.68
C GLY A 1 9.36 7.84 -18.81
N ILE A 2 10.25 7.92 -17.85
CA ILE A 2 10.51 6.82 -16.90
C ILE A 2 9.33 6.84 -15.92
N ALA A 3 8.47 5.81 -16.00
CA ALA A 3 7.42 5.62 -14.99
C ALA A 3 8.10 5.06 -13.74
N ILE A 4 8.20 5.87 -12.70
CA ILE A 4 8.66 5.43 -11.39
C ILE A 4 7.44 4.82 -10.71
N ALA A 5 7.40 3.49 -10.61
CA ALA A 5 6.40 2.82 -9.81
C ALA A 5 6.81 2.90 -8.34
N GLN A 6 5.88 3.28 -7.49
CA GLN A 6 6.11 3.43 -6.05
C GLN A 6 5.22 2.42 -5.32
N ILE A 7 5.81 1.63 -4.43
CA ILE A 7 5.06 0.79 -3.50
C ILE A 7 5.11 1.48 -2.14
N ILE A 8 3.94 1.81 -1.59
CA ILE A 8 3.79 2.35 -0.26
C ILE A 8 3.14 1.28 0.61
N LEU A 9 3.83 0.89 1.67
CA LEU A 9 3.36 -0.10 2.63
C LEU A 9 2.81 0.62 3.87
N TYR A 10 1.54 0.36 4.20
CA TYR A 10 0.89 0.92 5.39
C TYR A 10 0.48 -0.21 6.34
N LEU A 11 0.74 -0.03 7.60
CA LEU A 11 0.16 -0.81 8.69
C LEU A 11 -1.03 -0.02 9.25
N GLU A 12 -2.19 -0.65 9.27
CA GLU A 12 -3.50 -0.10 9.66
C GLU A 12 -4.14 0.94 8.73
N ILE A 13 -5.36 0.63 8.30
CA ILE A 13 -6.16 1.49 7.43
C ILE A 13 -6.85 2.55 8.27
N ASN A 14 -6.34 3.75 8.26
CA ASN A 14 -7.15 4.93 8.46
C ASN A 14 -6.69 6.05 7.54
N LYS A 15 -7.33 6.15 6.35
CA LYS A 15 -7.40 7.34 5.48
C LYS A 15 -6.09 8.13 5.34
N ILE A 16 -5.00 7.55 4.86
CA ILE A 16 -3.76 8.31 4.83
C ILE A 16 -3.20 8.40 3.41
N ILE A 17 -3.28 9.60 2.90
CA ILE A 17 -2.52 10.04 1.74
C ILE A 17 -1.13 10.42 2.26
N ASN A 18 -0.05 9.96 1.60
CA ASN A 18 1.33 10.30 1.98
C ASN A 18 1.51 11.83 2.07
N PRO A 19 1.86 12.38 3.25
CA PRO A 19 1.97 13.84 3.43
C PRO A 19 2.99 14.49 2.50
N LYS A 20 4.09 13.79 2.17
CA LYS A 20 5.13 14.28 1.26
C LYS A 20 4.65 14.37 -0.19
N LEU A 21 3.79 13.45 -0.61
CA LEU A 21 3.23 13.45 -1.97
C LEU A 21 2.17 14.53 -2.12
N VAL A 22 1.27 14.66 -1.14
CA VAL A 22 0.28 15.74 -1.09
C VAL A 22 0.99 17.10 -1.05
N ALA A 23 2.06 17.23 -0.27
CA ALA A 23 2.86 18.45 -0.25
C ALA A 23 3.53 18.74 -1.61
N LYS A 24 4.08 17.74 -2.30
CA LYS A 24 4.66 17.91 -3.65
C LYS A 24 3.60 18.27 -4.68
N PHE A 25 2.45 17.59 -4.68
CA PHE A 25 1.34 17.88 -5.60
C PHE A 25 0.74 19.26 -5.32
N THR A 26 0.60 19.62 -4.04
CA THR A 26 0.13 20.96 -3.63
C THR A 26 1.13 22.04 -4.04
N ILE A 27 2.44 21.81 -3.92
CA ILE A 27 3.48 22.74 -4.36
C ILE A 27 3.49 22.87 -5.89
N PHE A 28 3.26 21.79 -6.63
CA PHE A 28 3.17 21.82 -8.10
C PHE A 28 1.93 22.60 -8.56
N THR A 29 0.75 22.30 -8.01
CA THR A 29 -0.48 23.03 -8.32
C THR A 29 -0.41 24.51 -7.90
N LEU A 30 0.29 24.81 -6.81
CA LEU A 30 0.55 26.18 -6.38
C LEU A 30 1.50 26.95 -7.31
N LYS A 31 2.54 26.30 -7.84
CA LYS A 31 3.44 26.89 -8.84
C LYS A 31 2.70 27.22 -10.14
N GLU A 32 1.80 26.35 -10.58
CA GLU A 32 0.97 26.57 -11.77
C GLU A 32 -0.07 27.68 -11.52
N ALA A 33 -0.74 27.68 -10.37
CA ALA A 33 -1.67 28.74 -9.97
C ALA A 33 -0.95 30.10 -9.79
N TRP A 34 0.30 30.09 -9.31
CA TRP A 34 1.10 31.30 -9.13
C TRP A 34 1.57 31.90 -10.46
N LYS A 35 1.89 31.08 -11.47
CA LYS A 35 2.20 31.58 -12.83
C LYS A 35 0.99 32.29 -13.48
N LYS A 36 -0.24 31.79 -13.22
CA LYS A 36 -1.48 32.39 -13.75
C LYS A 36 -1.97 33.61 -12.98
N SER A 37 -1.54 33.83 -11.73
CA SER A 37 -2.11 34.80 -10.80
C SER A 37 -1.14 35.93 -10.43
N LYS A 38 -0.48 36.59 -11.42
CA LYS A 38 0.34 37.79 -11.13
C LYS A 38 -0.45 39.00 -10.65
N SER A 39 -1.78 38.97 -10.55
CA SER A 39 -2.61 40.18 -10.31
C SER A 39 -3.60 40.14 -9.14
N ASN A 40 -3.73 39.05 -8.34
CA ASN A 40 -4.80 39.02 -7.35
C ASN A 40 -4.36 38.58 -5.96
N LYS A 41 -4.03 39.55 -5.09
CA LYS A 41 -3.60 39.38 -3.71
C LYS A 41 -4.60 38.55 -2.88
N ALA A 42 -5.89 38.72 -3.08
CA ALA A 42 -6.95 38.00 -2.37
C ALA A 42 -6.97 36.49 -2.68
N ILE A 43 -6.73 36.10 -3.95
CA ILE A 43 -6.62 34.70 -4.35
C ILE A 43 -5.39 34.07 -3.71
N LYS A 44 -4.27 34.80 -3.65
CA LYS A 44 -3.03 34.41 -3.06
C LYS A 44 -3.19 34.11 -1.56
N ASP A 45 -3.84 34.99 -0.84
CA ASP A 45 -4.06 34.85 0.61
C ASP A 45 -5.04 33.72 0.92
N LYS A 46 -6.10 33.54 0.12
CA LYS A 46 -7.03 32.42 0.23
C LYS A 46 -6.34 31.08 0.00
N THR A 47 -5.52 30.97 -1.06
CA THR A 47 -4.76 29.76 -1.37
C THR A 47 -3.74 29.44 -0.28
N LYS A 48 -3.05 30.46 0.24
CA LYS A 48 -2.09 30.30 1.34
C LYS A 48 -2.76 29.80 2.62
N LYS A 49 -3.97 30.28 2.92
CA LYS A 49 -4.76 29.81 4.06
C LYS A 49 -5.17 28.35 3.85
N GLN A 50 -5.71 27.99 2.69
CA GLN A 50 -6.10 26.61 2.38
C GLN A 50 -4.93 25.63 2.49
N VAL A 51 -3.75 26.02 1.98
CA VAL A 51 -2.53 25.18 2.12
C VAL A 51 -2.11 25.02 3.57
N LYS A 52 -2.22 26.09 4.37
CA LYS A 52 -1.90 26.03 5.80
C LYS A 52 -2.88 25.12 6.54
N ASP A 53 -4.16 25.19 6.23
CA ASP A 53 -5.19 24.36 6.84
C ASP A 53 -4.96 22.87 6.50
N ILE A 54 -4.72 22.55 5.21
CA ILE A 54 -4.37 21.20 4.76
C ILE A 54 -3.09 20.71 5.44
N ALA A 55 -2.04 21.53 5.50
CA ALA A 55 -0.80 21.14 6.15
C ALA A 55 -1.00 20.87 7.65
N THR A 56 -1.84 21.67 8.32
CA THR A 56 -2.16 21.47 9.75
C THR A 56 -2.92 20.15 9.97
N ASP A 57 -3.89 19.82 9.10
CA ASP A 57 -4.64 18.58 9.21
C ASP A 57 -3.75 17.35 8.94
N LEU A 58 -2.84 17.44 7.95
CA LEU A 58 -1.86 16.41 7.67
C LEU A 58 -0.89 16.18 8.85
N ILE A 59 -0.41 17.26 9.48
CA ILE A 59 0.45 17.16 10.65
C ILE A 59 -0.28 16.47 11.81
N LYS A 60 -1.57 16.80 12.04
CA LYS A 60 -2.37 16.14 13.08
C LYS A 60 -2.54 14.64 12.79
N LEU A 61 -2.88 14.29 11.54
CA LEU A 61 -3.01 12.89 11.13
C LEU A 61 -1.69 12.12 11.31
N TYR A 62 -0.58 12.73 10.94
CA TYR A 62 0.75 12.15 11.12
C TYR A 62 1.12 11.97 12.61
N ALA A 63 0.81 12.96 13.45
CA ALA A 63 1.03 12.88 14.89
C ALA A 63 0.14 11.80 15.54
N GLN A 64 -1.14 11.72 15.16
CA GLN A 64 -2.06 10.68 15.62
C GLN A 64 -1.55 9.29 15.27
N ARG A 65 -1.09 9.10 14.03
CA ARG A 65 -0.53 7.83 13.58
C ARG A 65 0.72 7.45 14.37
N LYS A 66 1.64 8.39 14.57
CA LYS A 66 2.88 8.15 15.31
C LYS A 66 2.64 7.83 16.79
N SER A 67 1.51 8.27 17.36
CA SER A 67 1.12 7.99 18.74
C SER A 67 0.34 6.67 18.90
N GLN A 68 -0.04 6.00 17.81
CA GLN A 68 -0.71 4.69 17.87
C GLN A 68 0.32 3.58 17.97
N GLU A 69 0.01 2.58 18.77
CA GLU A 69 0.75 1.32 18.77
C GLU A 69 0.39 0.53 17.50
N GLY A 70 1.41 0.08 16.79
CA GLY A 70 1.27 -0.83 15.65
C GLY A 70 1.44 -2.28 16.10
N PHE A 71 1.07 -3.20 15.22
CA PHE A 71 1.37 -4.61 15.41
C PHE A 71 2.83 -4.88 15.02
N ALA A 72 3.62 -5.40 15.96
CA ALA A 72 4.97 -5.88 15.68
C ALA A 72 4.89 -7.32 15.14
N PHE A 73 5.23 -7.48 13.86
CA PHE A 73 5.25 -8.82 13.25
C PHE A 73 6.40 -9.64 13.79
N SER A 74 6.21 -10.95 13.82
CA SER A 74 7.23 -11.90 14.24
C SER A 74 8.44 -11.90 13.29
N PRO A 75 9.65 -12.20 13.76
CA PRO A 75 10.78 -12.49 12.88
C PRO A 75 10.44 -13.57 11.84
N ASP A 76 11.19 -13.60 10.76
CA ASP A 76 10.96 -14.56 9.69
C ASP A 76 10.97 -16.00 10.21
N ASN A 77 9.93 -16.73 9.83
CA ASN A 77 9.82 -18.15 10.09
C ASN A 77 10.37 -18.96 8.89
N TYR A 78 10.35 -20.29 9.02
CA TYR A 78 10.86 -21.15 7.96
C TYR A 78 10.09 -21.00 6.64
N MET A 79 8.77 -20.76 6.69
CA MET A 79 7.94 -20.56 5.48
C MET A 79 8.34 -19.29 4.72
N GLN A 80 8.69 -18.21 5.43
CA GLN A 80 9.21 -17.00 4.81
C GLN A 80 10.52 -17.26 4.07
N THR A 81 11.42 -18.00 4.71
CA THR A 81 12.71 -18.40 4.09
C THR A 81 12.50 -19.31 2.88
N GLU A 82 11.54 -20.24 2.95
CA GLU A 82 11.18 -21.13 1.85
C GLU A 82 10.59 -20.34 0.66
N LEU A 83 9.68 -19.40 0.93
CA LEU A 83 9.15 -18.51 -0.11
C LEU A 83 10.27 -17.75 -0.80
N GLU A 84 11.17 -17.15 -0.05
CA GLU A 84 12.28 -16.36 -0.60
C GLU A 84 13.26 -17.20 -1.41
N ALA A 85 13.52 -18.42 -0.98
CA ALA A 85 14.34 -19.39 -1.71
C ALA A 85 13.66 -19.91 -3.00
N SER A 86 12.33 -19.81 -3.11
CA SER A 86 11.57 -20.24 -4.30
C SER A 86 11.60 -19.23 -5.44
N PHE A 87 12.11 -18.01 -5.22
CA PHE A 87 12.22 -17.02 -6.27
C PHE A 87 13.26 -17.41 -7.30
N ILE A 88 12.88 -17.29 -8.59
CA ILE A 88 13.71 -17.75 -9.72
C ILE A 88 14.98 -16.89 -9.91
N TYR A 89 14.89 -15.63 -9.52
CA TYR A 89 15.96 -14.64 -9.69
C TYR A 89 16.57 -14.29 -8.34
N GLU A 90 17.90 -14.17 -8.33
CA GLU A 90 18.60 -13.61 -7.18
C GLU A 90 18.31 -12.12 -7.03
N ASP A 91 18.15 -11.69 -5.79
CA ASP A 91 17.95 -10.28 -5.49
C ASP A 91 19.19 -9.46 -5.82
N THR A 92 18.98 -8.29 -6.39
CA THR A 92 20.06 -7.30 -6.42
C THR A 92 20.34 -6.81 -4.99
N PRO A 93 21.55 -6.26 -4.72
CA PRO A 93 21.87 -5.71 -3.40
C PRO A 93 20.85 -4.69 -2.89
N ASP A 94 20.28 -3.87 -3.80
CA ASP A 94 19.27 -2.88 -3.45
C ASP A 94 17.90 -3.51 -3.14
N GLN A 95 17.52 -4.57 -3.84
CA GLN A 95 16.31 -5.34 -3.54
C GLN A 95 16.41 -6.03 -2.18
N GLY A 96 17.55 -6.68 -1.91
CA GLY A 96 17.83 -7.30 -0.61
C GLY A 96 17.73 -6.28 0.53
N LYS A 97 18.41 -5.15 0.39
CA LYS A 97 18.36 -4.07 1.37
C LYS A 97 16.94 -3.51 1.58
N ALA A 98 16.19 -3.28 0.49
CA ALA A 98 14.82 -2.80 0.58
C ALA A 98 13.90 -3.81 1.29
N THR A 99 14.08 -5.12 1.01
CA THR A 99 13.36 -6.21 1.68
C THR A 99 13.65 -6.24 3.17
N GLU A 100 14.92 -6.18 3.56
CA GLU A 100 15.33 -6.14 4.97
C GLU A 100 14.79 -4.92 5.70
N ASP A 101 14.84 -3.75 5.06
CA ASP A 101 14.32 -2.51 5.64
C ASP A 101 12.81 -2.58 5.86
N VAL A 102 12.04 -3.16 4.92
CA VAL A 102 10.60 -3.40 5.05
C VAL A 102 10.32 -4.35 6.22
N LYS A 103 10.98 -5.50 6.26
CA LYS A 103 10.81 -6.48 7.34
C LYS A 103 11.12 -5.90 8.71
N ARG A 104 12.24 -5.18 8.82
CA ARG A 104 12.65 -4.50 10.06
C ARG A 104 11.63 -3.46 10.53
N ASP A 105 11.00 -2.74 9.59
CA ASP A 105 9.95 -1.78 9.96
C ASP A 105 8.65 -2.47 10.35
N MET A 106 8.31 -3.62 9.75
CA MET A 106 7.16 -4.45 10.13
C MET A 106 7.32 -5.03 11.54
N GLU A 107 8.53 -5.35 11.96
CA GLU A 107 8.84 -5.92 13.29
C GLU A 107 8.86 -4.90 14.42
N LYS A 108 8.69 -3.60 14.12
CA LYS A 108 8.59 -2.55 15.13
C LYS A 108 7.17 -2.41 15.68
N PRO A 109 7.00 -2.08 16.97
CA PRO A 109 5.69 -1.82 17.57
C PRO A 109 5.13 -0.45 17.20
N SER A 110 5.36 0.02 16.00
CA SER A 110 4.87 1.29 15.47
C SER A 110 4.35 1.11 14.06
N PRO A 111 3.25 1.78 13.69
CA PRO A 111 2.72 1.69 12.34
C PRO A 111 3.78 2.04 11.29
N MET A 112 4.03 1.12 10.36
CA MET A 112 5.00 1.31 9.29
C MET A 112 4.46 2.29 8.25
N ASP A 113 5.35 3.18 7.76
CA ASP A 113 5.13 4.03 6.59
C ASP A 113 6.41 4.03 5.76
N ARG A 114 6.48 3.10 4.82
CA ARG A 114 7.67 2.85 4.01
C ARG A 114 7.36 3.08 2.53
N LEU A 115 8.12 3.98 1.92
CA LEU A 115 8.14 4.16 0.48
C LEU A 115 9.28 3.34 -0.12
N VAL A 116 8.94 2.44 -1.05
CA VAL A 116 9.91 1.69 -1.85
C VAL A 116 9.90 2.25 -3.27
N CYS A 117 11.01 2.86 -3.67
CA CYS A 117 11.21 3.44 -5.01
C CYS A 117 12.10 2.54 -5.84
N GLY A 118 11.74 2.37 -7.10
CA GLY A 118 12.55 1.65 -8.09
C GLY A 118 11.98 1.82 -9.48
N ASP A 119 12.78 1.62 -10.50
CA ASP A 119 12.35 1.68 -11.89
C ASP A 119 11.37 0.56 -12.25
N VAL A 120 10.71 0.69 -13.39
CA VAL A 120 9.81 -0.36 -13.92
C VAL A 120 10.62 -1.63 -14.19
N GLY A 121 10.13 -2.78 -13.73
CA GLY A 121 10.81 -4.06 -13.91
C GLY A 121 11.84 -4.42 -12.82
N PHE A 122 12.10 -3.55 -11.85
CA PHE A 122 13.04 -3.80 -10.75
C PHE A 122 12.48 -4.63 -9.59
N GLY A 123 11.50 -5.46 -9.83
CA GLY A 123 11.03 -6.46 -8.86
C GLY A 123 10.36 -5.91 -7.61
N LYS A 124 9.83 -4.67 -7.62
CA LYS A 124 9.06 -4.11 -6.50
C LYS A 124 7.92 -5.01 -6.04
N THR A 125 7.29 -5.71 -6.97
CA THR A 125 6.21 -6.65 -6.69
C THR A 125 6.69 -7.82 -5.82
N GLU A 126 7.92 -8.29 -5.99
CA GLU A 126 8.49 -9.36 -5.17
C GLU A 126 8.65 -8.92 -3.71
N ILE A 127 9.07 -7.66 -3.48
CA ILE A 127 9.12 -7.08 -2.12
C ILE A 127 7.72 -7.00 -1.51
N ALA A 128 6.73 -6.61 -2.31
CA ALA A 128 5.33 -6.55 -1.90
C ALA A 128 4.78 -7.93 -1.50
N ILE A 129 5.09 -8.98 -2.28
CA ILE A 129 4.69 -10.36 -2.00
C ILE A 129 5.30 -10.82 -0.67
N ARG A 130 6.59 -10.58 -0.44
CA ARG A 130 7.28 -10.94 0.82
C ARG A 130 6.64 -10.25 2.02
N ALA A 131 6.33 -8.96 1.92
CA ALA A 131 5.67 -8.21 2.98
C ALA A 131 4.24 -8.72 3.26
N ALA A 132 3.46 -8.99 2.20
CA ALA A 132 2.12 -9.54 2.33
C ALA A 132 2.15 -10.93 2.99
N PHE A 133 3.07 -11.79 2.54
CA PHE A 133 3.22 -13.14 3.08
C PHE A 133 3.65 -13.13 4.56
N LYS A 134 4.60 -12.24 4.92
CA LYS A 134 5.00 -12.05 6.33
C LYS A 134 3.80 -11.69 7.20
N SER A 135 2.90 -10.84 6.71
CA SER A 135 1.65 -10.52 7.41
C SER A 135 0.76 -11.75 7.59
N CYS A 136 0.63 -12.58 6.55
CA CYS A 136 -0.16 -13.81 6.59
C CYS A 136 0.42 -14.85 7.56
N CYS A 137 1.74 -14.93 7.68
CA CYS A 137 2.40 -15.83 8.63
C CYS A 137 2.00 -15.55 10.09
N ASP A 138 1.67 -14.30 10.42
CA ASP A 138 1.18 -13.89 11.74
C ASP A 138 -0.36 -13.87 11.84
N GLY A 139 -1.04 -14.49 10.87
CA GLY A 139 -2.50 -14.60 10.85
C GLY A 139 -3.22 -13.28 10.54
N LYS A 140 -2.50 -12.28 10.04
CA LYS A 140 -3.08 -11.00 9.60
C LYS A 140 -3.37 -11.00 8.11
N GLN A 141 -4.34 -10.20 7.70
CA GLN A 141 -4.67 -10.03 6.30
C GLN A 141 -3.81 -8.94 5.64
N ALA A 142 -3.56 -9.09 4.35
CA ALA A 142 -2.90 -8.08 3.53
C ALA A 142 -3.84 -7.54 2.45
N ALA A 143 -3.77 -6.24 2.19
CA ALA A 143 -4.49 -5.59 1.10
C ALA A 143 -3.50 -4.99 0.10
N VAL A 144 -3.72 -5.24 -1.20
CA VAL A 144 -2.91 -4.66 -2.28
C VAL A 144 -3.79 -3.74 -3.12
N LEU A 145 -3.53 -2.45 -3.02
CA LEU A 145 -4.25 -1.41 -3.75
C LEU A 145 -3.50 -1.06 -5.02
N VAL A 146 -4.19 -1.12 -6.15
CA VAL A 146 -3.63 -0.80 -7.47
C VAL A 146 -4.54 0.17 -8.23
N PRO A 147 -3.99 1.00 -9.15
CA PRO A 147 -4.79 2.04 -9.82
C PRO A 147 -5.78 1.49 -10.85
N THR A 148 -5.50 0.34 -11.46
CA THR A 148 -6.33 -0.18 -12.55
C THR A 148 -6.80 -1.61 -12.32
N THR A 149 -7.94 -1.95 -12.94
CA THR A 149 -8.50 -3.31 -12.89
C THR A 149 -7.63 -4.35 -13.60
N ILE A 150 -6.85 -3.92 -14.58
CA ILE A 150 -5.91 -4.79 -15.31
C ILE A 150 -4.76 -5.16 -14.40
N LEU A 151 -4.16 -4.17 -13.72
CA LEU A 151 -3.12 -4.40 -12.73
C LEU A 151 -3.61 -5.27 -11.56
N ALA A 152 -4.84 -5.05 -11.08
CA ALA A 152 -5.41 -5.90 -10.05
C ALA A 152 -5.43 -7.38 -10.47
N TYR A 153 -5.80 -7.66 -11.69
CA TYR A 153 -5.81 -9.03 -12.21
C TYR A 153 -4.40 -9.59 -12.46
N GLN A 154 -3.48 -8.77 -12.93
CA GLN A 154 -2.06 -9.16 -13.09
C GLN A 154 -1.44 -9.50 -11.74
N HIS A 155 -1.60 -8.63 -10.75
CA HIS A 155 -1.10 -8.90 -9.39
C HIS A 155 -1.76 -10.15 -8.78
N TYR A 156 -3.08 -10.33 -8.98
CA TYR A 156 -3.76 -11.55 -8.52
C TYR A 156 -3.10 -12.82 -9.08
N LYS A 157 -2.79 -12.83 -10.37
CA LYS A 157 -2.08 -13.97 -10.99
C LYS A 157 -0.68 -14.13 -10.42
N THR A 158 0.10 -13.05 -10.37
CA THR A 158 1.48 -13.10 -9.88
C THR A 158 1.56 -13.56 -8.44
N PHE A 159 0.72 -12.99 -7.55
CA PHE A 159 0.64 -13.42 -6.15
C PHE A 159 0.18 -14.88 -6.03
N GLY A 160 -0.85 -15.27 -6.80
CA GLY A 160 -1.34 -16.64 -6.81
C GLY A 160 -0.28 -17.65 -7.27
N GLU A 161 0.50 -17.33 -8.30
CA GLU A 161 1.58 -18.18 -8.80
C GLU A 161 2.73 -18.31 -7.80
N ARG A 162 3.11 -17.20 -7.15
CA ARG A 162 4.18 -17.19 -6.15
C ARG A 162 3.81 -17.90 -4.85
N LEU A 163 2.55 -17.83 -4.47
CA LEU A 163 2.06 -18.34 -3.19
C LEU A 163 1.31 -19.69 -3.31
N LYS A 164 1.29 -20.31 -4.51
CA LYS A 164 0.52 -21.54 -4.78
C LYS A 164 0.85 -22.72 -3.87
N ASP A 165 2.10 -22.82 -3.42
CA ASP A 165 2.61 -23.92 -2.59
C ASP A 165 2.50 -23.61 -1.08
N PHE A 166 1.93 -22.46 -0.72
CA PHE A 166 1.73 -22.00 0.64
C PHE A 166 0.26 -21.95 1.04
N PRO A 167 -0.08 -22.12 2.31
CA PRO A 167 -1.46 -22.12 2.80
C PRO A 167 -2.01 -20.68 2.92
N VAL A 168 -1.98 -19.92 1.83
CA VAL A 168 -2.44 -18.53 1.74
C VAL A 168 -3.47 -18.39 0.64
N THR A 169 -4.62 -17.84 0.98
CA THR A 169 -5.72 -17.60 0.05
C THR A 169 -5.64 -16.19 -0.52
N VAL A 170 -5.40 -16.09 -1.83
CA VAL A 170 -5.37 -14.83 -2.57
C VAL A 170 -6.66 -14.67 -3.37
N ASP A 171 -7.31 -13.51 -3.27
CA ASP A 171 -8.45 -13.16 -4.13
C ASP A 171 -8.36 -11.68 -4.55
N PHE A 172 -9.22 -11.26 -5.47
CA PHE A 172 -9.23 -9.90 -5.97
C PHE A 172 -10.65 -9.33 -6.05
N VAL A 173 -10.75 -8.00 -6.01
CA VAL A 173 -12.01 -7.28 -6.23
C VAL A 173 -11.82 -6.25 -7.32
N ASN A 174 -12.58 -6.40 -8.40
CA ASN A 174 -12.61 -5.44 -9.48
C ASN A 174 -14.04 -5.24 -10.03
N ARG A 175 -14.20 -4.35 -11.02
CA ARG A 175 -15.49 -4.06 -11.64
C ARG A 175 -16.01 -5.20 -12.54
N PHE A 176 -15.17 -6.16 -12.91
CA PHE A 176 -15.54 -7.28 -13.79
C PHE A 176 -16.16 -8.45 -13.03
N LYS A 177 -15.92 -8.56 -11.71
CA LYS A 177 -16.68 -9.50 -10.88
C LYS A 177 -18.14 -9.08 -10.82
N SER A 178 -19.04 -10.04 -10.97
CA SER A 178 -20.47 -9.83 -10.78
C SER A 178 -20.77 -9.33 -9.35
N SER A 179 -21.91 -8.68 -9.15
CA SER A 179 -22.32 -8.20 -7.83
C SER A 179 -22.41 -9.33 -6.80
N LYS A 180 -22.79 -10.54 -7.23
CA LYS A 180 -22.86 -11.73 -6.37
C LYS A 180 -21.46 -12.20 -5.97
N GLU A 181 -20.56 -12.36 -6.89
CA GLU A 181 -19.16 -12.77 -6.63
C GLU A 181 -18.44 -11.75 -5.75
N LYS A 182 -18.63 -10.46 -6.02
CA LYS A 182 -18.07 -9.40 -5.19
C LYS A 182 -18.56 -9.50 -3.75
N LYS A 183 -19.86 -9.69 -3.55
CA LYS A 183 -20.44 -9.83 -2.21
C LYS A 183 -19.93 -11.07 -1.48
N GLU A 184 -19.76 -12.19 -2.20
CA GLU A 184 -19.18 -13.41 -1.66
C GLU A 184 -17.70 -13.21 -1.26
N THR A 185 -16.90 -12.59 -2.12
CA THR A 185 -15.49 -12.25 -1.82
C THR A 185 -15.39 -11.37 -0.58
N LEU A 186 -16.23 -10.33 -0.45
CA LEU A 186 -16.23 -9.44 0.70
C LEU A 186 -16.68 -10.14 1.99
N SER A 187 -17.63 -11.08 1.91
CA SER A 187 -18.02 -11.90 3.06
C SER A 187 -16.87 -12.79 3.52
N LYS A 188 -16.21 -13.51 2.61
CA LYS A 188 -15.03 -14.33 2.90
C LYS A 188 -13.89 -13.51 3.50
N LEU A 189 -13.69 -12.28 3.00
CA LEU A 189 -12.68 -11.37 3.54
C LEU A 189 -12.99 -11.00 5.00
N ALA A 190 -14.24 -10.63 5.28
CA ALA A 190 -14.67 -10.28 6.64
C ALA A 190 -14.63 -11.45 7.61
N GLU A 191 -14.79 -12.68 7.12
CA GLU A 191 -14.66 -13.92 7.90
C GLU A 191 -13.19 -14.33 8.13
N GLY A 192 -12.24 -13.70 7.42
CA GLY A 192 -10.82 -14.07 7.47
C GLY A 192 -10.47 -15.33 6.69
N LYS A 193 -11.25 -15.66 5.65
CA LYS A 193 -10.99 -16.78 4.73
C LYS A 193 -10.17 -16.36 3.52
N ILE A 194 -9.91 -15.08 3.37
CA ILE A 194 -9.02 -14.52 2.37
C ILE A 194 -7.91 -13.81 3.11
N ASP A 195 -6.69 -14.21 2.86
CA ASP A 195 -5.49 -13.68 3.52
C ASP A 195 -4.96 -12.46 2.77
N ILE A 196 -4.97 -12.51 1.44
CA ILE A 196 -4.51 -11.41 0.60
C ILE A 196 -5.62 -10.99 -0.36
N ILE A 197 -6.03 -9.73 -0.30
CA ILE A 197 -7.01 -9.16 -1.22
C ILE A 197 -6.38 -8.10 -2.10
N ILE A 198 -6.58 -8.19 -3.41
CA ILE A 198 -6.05 -7.26 -4.40
C ILE A 198 -7.19 -6.51 -5.05
N GLY A 199 -7.07 -5.20 -5.19
CA GLY A 199 -8.13 -4.43 -5.84
C GLY A 199 -7.77 -2.98 -6.07
N THR A 200 -8.71 -2.28 -6.70
CA THR A 200 -8.60 -0.84 -6.92
C THR A 200 -9.14 -0.06 -5.72
N HIS A 201 -9.27 1.25 -5.85
CA HIS A 201 -9.88 2.12 -4.83
C HIS A 201 -11.22 1.60 -4.26
N ALA A 202 -11.87 0.63 -4.92
CA ALA A 202 -13.04 -0.06 -4.38
C ALA A 202 -12.76 -0.76 -3.04
N LEU A 203 -11.51 -1.13 -2.73
CA LEU A 203 -11.09 -1.68 -1.44
C LEU A 203 -11.19 -0.66 -0.30
N LEU A 204 -11.22 0.63 -0.61
CA LEU A 204 -11.36 1.71 0.38
C LEU A 204 -12.81 2.05 0.69
N SER A 205 -13.78 1.33 0.08
CA SER A 205 -15.21 1.51 0.35
C SER A 205 -15.55 1.11 1.79
N LYS A 206 -16.52 1.80 2.39
CA LYS A 206 -17.05 1.48 3.73
C LYS A 206 -17.66 0.08 3.84
N ASP A 207 -18.02 -0.52 2.71
CA ASP A 207 -18.60 -1.86 2.64
C ASP A 207 -17.53 -2.96 2.78
N VAL A 208 -16.25 -2.62 2.60
CA VAL A 208 -15.14 -3.55 2.73
C VAL A 208 -14.75 -3.62 4.21
N LYS A 209 -14.87 -4.81 4.76
CA LYS A 209 -14.50 -5.09 6.14
C LYS A 209 -13.43 -6.17 6.14
N PHE A 210 -12.38 -5.93 6.88
CA PHE A 210 -11.34 -6.90 7.17
C PHE A 210 -11.60 -7.51 8.54
N LYS A 211 -11.24 -8.77 8.72
CA LYS A 211 -11.25 -9.39 10.04
C LYS A 211 -10.09 -8.85 10.88
N ASP A 212 -8.88 -8.85 10.31
CA ASP A 212 -7.68 -8.36 10.96
C ASP A 212 -6.63 -7.97 9.91
N LEU A 213 -6.68 -6.71 9.47
CA LEU A 213 -5.76 -6.20 8.47
C LEU A 213 -4.42 -5.83 9.11
N GLY A 214 -3.33 -6.48 8.68
CA GLY A 214 -1.97 -6.21 9.13
C GLY A 214 -1.21 -5.22 8.25
N VAL A 215 -1.30 -5.36 6.94
CA VAL A 215 -0.54 -4.53 6.00
C VAL A 215 -1.40 -4.10 4.81
N MET A 216 -1.22 -2.85 4.39
CA MET A 216 -1.74 -2.34 3.13
C MET A 216 -0.59 -1.93 2.22
N ILE A 217 -0.58 -2.48 1.03
CA ILE A 217 0.39 -2.19 -0.03
C ILE A 217 -0.31 -1.35 -1.08
N ILE A 218 0.29 -0.22 -1.45
CA ILE A 218 -0.23 0.66 -2.50
C ILE A 218 0.80 0.67 -3.62
N ASP A 219 0.41 0.15 -4.77
CA ASP A 219 1.24 0.10 -5.98
C ASP A 219 0.87 1.23 -6.93
N GLU A 220 1.88 1.84 -7.56
CA GLU A 220 1.72 2.95 -8.51
C GLU A 220 0.88 4.13 -7.97
N GLU A 221 1.22 4.62 -6.79
CA GLU A 221 0.62 5.87 -6.29
C GLU A 221 1.15 7.07 -7.12
N GLN A 222 0.33 7.54 -8.04
CA GLN A 222 0.58 8.77 -8.83
C GLN A 222 -0.37 9.88 -8.44
#